data_707da21db0bf6730adff12cdfb4662d0
#
_entry.id   707da21db0bf6730adff12cdfb4662d0
#
_cell.length_a   1.000
_cell.length_b   1.000
_cell.length_c   1.000
_cell.angle_alpha   90.00
_cell.angle_beta   90.00
_cell.angle_gamma   90.00
#
_symmetry.space_group_name_H-M   'P 1'
#
loop_
_entity.id
_entity.type
_entity.pdbx_description
1 polymer ?
#
loop_
_entity_poly.entity_id
_entity_poly.type
_entity_poly.pdbx_seq_one_letter_code
_entity_poly.pdbx_strand_id
1 'polypeptide(L)'
;MEDPEAYLRSRHERGRFSDEPQRNSRGQTTRSGDRGRPRDGPRSEGTRADGSEVDFEFLSHRSEGEISRPYLEELPGSYSAQLEIFEWLDSLVSKAGHDGAISALEYYESVEWLSAESRAELEEFVAGLGPADTSGGTLGISDHRESLSCVARLAGRRQR
;
A
#
# COMPACT_ATOMS: atom_id res chain seq x y z
N MET A 1 47.64 -14.63 -20.27
CA MET A 1 47.39 -13.92 -19.00
C MET A 1 46.89 -12.54 -19.38
N GLU A 2 45.59 -12.39 -19.47
CA GLU A 2 44.95 -11.12 -19.78
C GLU A 2 44.63 -10.40 -18.46
N ASP A 3 45.10 -9.18 -18.44
CA ASP A 3 45.11 -8.31 -17.27
C ASP A 3 43.69 -7.79 -16.98
N PRO A 4 43.08 -8.09 -15.84
CA PRO A 4 41.70 -7.63 -15.54
C PRO A 4 41.60 -6.15 -15.23
N GLU A 5 42.68 -5.41 -15.17
CA GLU A 5 42.66 -3.97 -14.84
C GLU A 5 42.40 -3.07 -16.06
N ALA A 6 42.48 -3.58 -17.27
CA ALA A 6 42.19 -2.80 -18.48
C ALA A 6 40.72 -2.52 -18.70
N TYR A 7 39.81 -3.27 -18.05
CA TYR A 7 38.37 -3.14 -18.24
C TYR A 7 37.73 -2.00 -17.40
N LEU A 8 38.41 -1.56 -16.38
CA LEU A 8 37.89 -0.54 -15.46
C LEU A 8 38.21 0.91 -15.87
N ARG A 9 39.10 1.13 -16.82
CA ARG A 9 39.49 2.47 -17.27
C ARG A 9 38.59 3.09 -18.35
N SER A 10 37.75 2.30 -18.99
CA SER A 10 36.90 2.80 -20.08
C SER A 10 35.56 3.39 -19.63
N ARG A 11 35.25 3.43 -18.34
CA ARG A 11 33.94 3.84 -17.83
C ARG A 11 33.87 5.25 -17.25
N HIS A 12 34.99 5.97 -17.22
CA HIS A 12 35.03 7.30 -16.58
C HIS A 12 35.06 8.52 -17.53
N GLU A 13 34.91 8.31 -18.83
CA GLU A 13 35.04 9.42 -19.79
C GLU A 13 33.80 9.64 -20.66
N ARG A 14 32.61 9.54 -20.14
CA ARG A 14 31.42 10.09 -20.83
C ARG A 14 30.41 10.63 -19.85
N GLY A 15 30.51 11.91 -19.57
CA GLY A 15 29.50 12.57 -18.76
C GLY A 15 29.81 13.99 -18.38
N ARG A 16 30.39 14.76 -19.28
CA ARG A 16 30.32 16.22 -19.20
C ARG A 16 29.34 16.69 -20.26
N PHE A 17 28.13 16.95 -19.86
CA PHE A 17 27.22 17.79 -20.61
C PHE A 17 26.83 18.98 -19.76
N SER A 18 27.34 20.04 -20.17
CA SER A 18 27.15 21.46 -20.00
C SER A 18 25.78 21.87 -19.52
N ASP A 19 25.85 22.51 -18.38
CA ASP A 19 24.94 23.48 -17.84
C ASP A 19 24.82 24.70 -18.77
N GLU A 20 23.62 25.03 -19.19
CA GLU A 20 23.32 26.34 -19.76
C GLU A 20 21.98 26.84 -19.21
N PRO A 21 22.02 27.95 -18.47
CA PRO A 21 20.81 28.57 -17.98
C PRO A 21 20.24 29.52 -19.02
N GLN A 22 19.12 29.16 -19.63
CA GLN A 22 18.37 30.15 -20.39
C GLN A 22 17.53 31.05 -19.47
N ARG A 23 18.09 32.22 -19.26
CA ARG A 23 17.36 33.42 -18.91
C ARG A 23 16.46 33.79 -20.08
N ASN A 24 15.18 33.92 -19.86
CA ASN A 24 14.39 34.77 -20.71
C ASN A 24 13.45 35.65 -19.90
N SER A 25 13.72 36.91 -20.13
CA SER A 25 13.17 38.09 -19.47
C SER A 25 11.85 38.51 -20.12
N ARG A 26 11.02 39.10 -19.25
CA ARG A 26 10.18 40.26 -19.50
C ARG A 26 9.03 40.14 -20.51
N GLY A 27 7.87 40.30 -20.00
CA GLY A 27 6.70 40.77 -20.72
C GLY A 27 5.65 41.26 -19.73
N GLN A 28 5.88 42.49 -19.25
CA GLN A 28 4.79 43.27 -18.61
C GLN A 28 3.78 43.65 -19.68
N THR A 29 2.51 43.46 -19.39
CA THR A 29 1.50 44.43 -19.83
C THR A 29 0.31 44.37 -18.88
N THR A 30 0.09 45.49 -18.27
CA THR A 30 -1.06 45.97 -17.52
C THR A 30 -2.26 46.17 -18.41
N ARG A 31 -3.47 45.93 -17.87
CA ARG A 31 -4.68 46.77 -17.85
C ARG A 31 -5.89 45.89 -17.56
N SER A 32 -6.52 46.11 -16.41
CA SER A 32 -7.65 46.99 -16.15
C SER A 32 -8.95 46.56 -16.81
N GLY A 33 -9.95 46.34 -15.95
CA GLY A 33 -11.37 46.49 -16.21
C GLY A 33 -12.10 45.16 -16.14
N ASP A 34 -12.92 44.95 -15.28
CA ASP A 34 -14.22 45.45 -15.04
C ASP A 34 -15.03 44.49 -14.16
N ARG A 35 -15.84 45.05 -13.42
CA ARG A 35 -16.75 44.55 -12.39
C ARG A 35 -17.74 43.53 -12.92
N GLY A 36 -17.88 42.41 -12.24
CA GLY A 36 -18.97 41.47 -12.41
C GLY A 36 -19.21 40.70 -11.13
N ARG A 37 -20.24 41.07 -10.40
CA ARG A 37 -20.69 40.54 -9.12
C ARG A 37 -21.15 39.07 -9.20
N PRO A 38 -21.25 38.42 -8.05
CA PRO A 38 -21.29 36.98 -7.89
C PRO A 38 -22.68 36.41 -8.12
N ARG A 39 -22.75 35.24 -8.69
CA ARG A 39 -23.91 34.37 -8.53
C ARG A 39 -23.48 33.16 -7.75
N ASP A 40 -23.93 33.16 -6.50
CA ASP A 40 -24.03 31.96 -5.67
C ASP A 40 -24.81 30.89 -6.42
N GLY A 41 -24.08 29.80 -6.73
CA GLY A 41 -24.67 28.52 -7.06
C GLY A 41 -24.01 27.51 -6.16
N PRO A 42 -24.73 26.68 -5.41
CA PRO A 42 -24.11 25.61 -4.64
C PRO A 42 -23.50 24.61 -5.62
N ARG A 43 -22.20 24.67 -5.79
CA ARG A 43 -21.46 23.56 -6.39
C ARG A 43 -21.52 22.41 -5.43
N SER A 44 -22.33 21.46 -5.77
CA SER A 44 -22.21 20.11 -5.26
C SER A 44 -20.79 19.62 -5.58
N GLU A 45 -19.87 19.81 -4.68
CA GLU A 45 -18.62 19.07 -4.68
C GLU A 45 -19.01 17.63 -4.42
N GLY A 46 -19.07 16.89 -5.52
CA GLY A 46 -19.08 15.44 -5.47
C GLY A 46 -17.78 15.01 -4.83
N THR A 47 -17.81 14.85 -3.53
CA THR A 47 -16.78 14.14 -2.76
C THR A 47 -16.68 12.75 -3.38
N ARG A 48 -15.65 12.55 -4.17
CA ARG A 48 -15.20 11.20 -4.46
C ARG A 48 -14.81 10.63 -3.10
N ALA A 49 -15.73 9.90 -2.50
CA ALA A 49 -15.43 9.06 -1.37
C ALA A 49 -14.36 8.07 -1.83
N ASP A 50 -13.14 8.35 -1.44
CA ASP A 50 -12.05 7.41 -1.51
C ASP A 50 -12.50 6.20 -0.67
N GLY A 51 -12.52 4.99 -1.27
CA GLY A 51 -13.01 3.77 -0.64
C GLY A 51 -12.32 3.41 0.68
N SER A 52 -11.28 4.14 1.03
CA SER A 52 -10.52 4.06 2.27
C SER A 52 -11.28 4.59 3.50
N GLU A 53 -12.19 5.56 3.34
CA GLU A 53 -12.96 6.11 4.46
C GLU A 53 -14.11 5.19 4.87
N VAL A 54 -14.71 4.51 3.90
CA VAL A 54 -15.85 3.61 4.14
C VAL A 54 -15.44 2.41 5.00
N ASP A 55 -14.25 1.89 4.79
CA ASP A 55 -13.73 0.75 5.55
C ASP A 55 -13.41 1.12 7.00
N PHE A 56 -12.92 2.35 7.22
CA PHE A 56 -12.65 2.84 8.58
C PHE A 56 -13.93 3.17 9.35
N GLU A 57 -14.94 3.74 8.69
CA GLU A 57 -16.27 3.95 9.27
C GLU A 57 -16.96 2.63 9.62
N PHE A 58 -16.81 1.61 8.77
CA PHE A 58 -17.35 0.28 9.05
C PHE A 58 -16.75 -0.32 10.33
N LEU A 59 -15.47 -0.13 10.58
CA LEU A 59 -14.80 -0.52 11.82
C LEU A 59 -15.26 0.34 13.02
N SER A 60 -15.53 1.62 12.78
CA SER A 60 -15.96 2.56 13.83
C SER A 60 -17.41 2.34 14.25
N HIS A 61 -18.32 2.01 13.33
CA HIS A 61 -19.72 1.70 13.65
C HIS A 61 -19.92 0.36 14.34
N ARG A 62 -18.89 -0.48 14.33
CA ARG A 62 -18.91 -1.76 15.07
C ARG A 62 -18.50 -1.62 16.54
N SER A 63 -18.14 -0.41 16.97
CA SER A 63 -17.62 -0.15 18.32
C SER A 63 -18.66 -0.12 19.44
N GLU A 64 -19.92 -0.42 19.18
CA GLU A 64 -20.91 -0.65 20.25
C GLU A 64 -20.97 -2.10 20.75
N GLY A 65 -20.20 -3.00 20.16
CA GLY A 65 -19.87 -4.31 20.72
C GLY A 65 -18.36 -4.39 20.84
N GLU A 66 -17.84 -4.69 22.02
CA GLU A 66 -16.41 -4.88 22.31
C GLU A 66 -15.70 -5.51 21.12
N ILE A 67 -14.91 -4.72 20.38
CA ILE A 67 -14.00 -5.25 19.38
C ILE A 67 -12.90 -5.95 20.19
N SER A 68 -13.07 -7.25 20.40
CA SER A 68 -12.04 -8.07 21.02
C SER A 68 -10.80 -8.08 20.11
N ARG A 69 -9.64 -7.86 20.69
CA ARG A 69 -8.35 -8.06 20.02
C ARG A 69 -7.78 -9.42 20.46
N PRO A 70 -7.13 -10.13 19.57
CA PRO A 70 -6.89 -9.80 18.17
C PRO A 70 -8.16 -9.82 17.30
N TYR A 71 -8.17 -9.05 16.20
CA TYR A 71 -9.34 -8.98 15.30
C TYR A 71 -9.61 -10.32 14.60
N LEU A 72 -8.56 -11.00 14.20
CA LEU A 72 -8.61 -12.33 13.57
C LEU A 72 -7.92 -13.35 14.46
N GLU A 73 -8.71 -14.10 15.20
CA GLU A 73 -8.23 -15.16 16.10
C GLU A 73 -7.94 -16.46 15.38
N GLU A 74 -8.79 -16.81 14.39
CA GLU A 74 -8.69 -18.01 13.56
C GLU A 74 -9.06 -17.67 12.13
N LEU A 75 -8.46 -18.36 11.17
CA LEU A 75 -8.79 -18.17 9.77
C LEU A 75 -10.16 -18.81 9.43
N PRO A 76 -11.03 -18.09 8.68
CA PRO A 76 -12.29 -18.67 8.26
C PRO A 76 -12.08 -19.78 7.24
N GLY A 77 -12.68 -20.97 7.49
CA GLY A 77 -12.54 -22.14 6.64
C GLY A 77 -13.37 -22.14 5.34
N SER A 78 -14.13 -21.07 5.04
CA SER A 78 -14.94 -21.03 3.82
C SER A 78 -14.06 -20.81 2.57
N TYR A 79 -14.45 -21.42 1.46
CA TYR A 79 -13.72 -21.30 0.19
C TYR A 79 -13.49 -19.84 -0.23
N SER A 80 -14.52 -19.01 -0.08
CA SER A 80 -14.41 -17.58 -0.44
C SER A 80 -13.45 -16.80 0.46
N ALA A 81 -13.33 -17.19 1.74
CA ALA A 81 -12.36 -16.60 2.64
C ALA A 81 -10.93 -17.06 2.32
N GLN A 82 -10.75 -18.34 2.00
CA GLN A 82 -9.45 -18.84 1.56
C GLN A 82 -8.96 -18.15 0.29
N LEU A 83 -9.83 -17.95 -0.69
CA LEU A 83 -9.48 -17.22 -1.90
C LEU A 83 -9.03 -15.79 -1.59
N GLU A 84 -9.76 -15.08 -0.73
CA GLU A 84 -9.41 -13.73 -0.30
C GLU A 84 -8.06 -13.68 0.45
N ILE A 85 -7.78 -14.68 1.29
CA ILE A 85 -6.50 -14.84 1.98
C ILE A 85 -5.36 -15.00 0.95
N PHE A 86 -5.53 -15.88 -0.03
CA PHE A 86 -4.51 -16.09 -1.06
C PHE A 86 -4.26 -14.85 -1.90
N GLU A 87 -5.29 -14.13 -2.33
CA GLU A 87 -5.16 -12.88 -3.08
C GLU A 87 -4.41 -11.81 -2.27
N TRP A 88 -4.72 -11.70 -0.99
CA TRP A 88 -4.06 -10.77 -0.09
C TRP A 88 -2.58 -11.13 0.11
N LEU A 89 -2.27 -12.39 0.41
CA LEU A 89 -0.89 -12.84 0.61
C LEU A 89 -0.06 -12.75 -0.69
N ASP A 90 -0.65 -13.09 -1.84
CA ASP A 90 -0.01 -12.93 -3.14
C ASP A 90 0.35 -11.46 -3.40
N SER A 91 -0.53 -10.53 -3.05
CA SER A 91 -0.25 -9.09 -3.13
C SER A 91 0.92 -8.68 -2.22
N LEU A 92 1.00 -9.18 -0.98
CA LEU A 92 2.11 -8.88 -0.06
C LEU A 92 3.43 -9.45 -0.60
N VAL A 93 3.42 -10.72 -1.03
CA VAL A 93 4.62 -11.38 -1.58
C VAL A 93 5.07 -10.72 -2.87
N SER A 94 4.15 -10.35 -3.75
CA SER A 94 4.48 -9.64 -5.00
C SER A 94 5.13 -8.28 -4.75
N LYS A 95 4.75 -7.57 -3.69
CA LYS A 95 5.26 -6.23 -3.35
C LYS A 95 6.55 -6.28 -2.54
N ALA A 96 6.66 -7.17 -1.58
CA ALA A 96 7.73 -7.17 -0.58
C ALA A 96 8.60 -8.45 -0.57
N GLY A 97 8.25 -9.43 -1.39
CA GLY A 97 8.87 -10.76 -1.33
C GLY A 97 8.39 -11.57 -0.13
N HIS A 98 8.83 -12.82 -0.03
CA HIS A 98 8.44 -13.72 1.06
C HIS A 98 8.85 -13.19 2.43
N ASP A 99 10.11 -12.77 2.58
CA ASP A 99 10.62 -12.25 3.86
C ASP A 99 9.88 -10.98 4.29
N GLY A 100 9.55 -10.09 3.34
CA GLY A 100 8.77 -8.90 3.61
C GLY A 100 7.33 -9.19 3.98
N ALA A 101 6.70 -10.19 3.37
CA ALA A 101 5.35 -10.64 3.73
C ALA A 101 5.33 -11.25 5.14
N ILE A 102 6.30 -12.10 5.49
CA ILE A 102 6.43 -12.68 6.84
C ILE A 102 6.62 -11.56 7.88
N SER A 103 7.53 -10.60 7.62
CA SER A 103 7.76 -9.47 8.53
C SER A 103 6.50 -8.61 8.71
N ALA A 104 5.66 -8.48 7.68
CA ALA A 104 4.37 -7.79 7.79
C ALA A 104 3.39 -8.56 8.67
N LEU A 105 3.32 -9.89 8.54
CA LEU A 105 2.47 -10.74 9.39
C LEU A 105 2.90 -10.69 10.86
N GLU A 106 4.21 -10.69 11.15
CA GLU A 106 4.75 -10.50 12.50
C GLU A 106 4.37 -9.13 13.06
N TYR A 107 4.44 -8.09 12.25
CA TYR A 107 3.98 -6.76 12.65
C TYR A 107 2.48 -6.74 12.96
N TYR A 108 1.63 -7.39 12.15
CA TYR A 108 0.18 -7.44 12.38
C TYR A 108 -0.19 -8.22 13.64
N GLU A 109 0.57 -9.26 14.01
CA GLU A 109 0.45 -9.90 15.31
C GLU A 109 0.83 -8.95 16.45
N SER A 110 1.96 -8.23 16.32
CA SER A 110 2.44 -7.31 17.36
C SER A 110 1.47 -6.17 17.69
N VAL A 111 0.66 -5.77 16.72
CA VAL A 111 -0.40 -4.75 16.88
C VAL A 111 -1.79 -5.35 17.16
N GLU A 112 -1.84 -6.64 17.45
CA GLU A 112 -3.06 -7.38 17.78
C GLU A 112 -4.16 -7.38 16.69
N TRP A 113 -3.73 -7.33 15.42
CA TRP A 113 -4.64 -7.57 14.31
C TRP A 113 -4.86 -9.07 14.08
N LEU A 114 -3.81 -9.86 14.28
CA LEU A 114 -3.79 -11.32 14.14
C LEU A 114 -3.44 -11.95 15.48
N SER A 115 -4.00 -13.13 15.74
CA SER A 115 -3.47 -14.02 16.76
C SER A 115 -2.18 -14.69 16.30
N ALA A 116 -1.40 -15.23 17.23
CA ALA A 116 -0.22 -16.03 16.92
C ALA A 116 -0.56 -17.27 16.08
N GLU A 117 -1.73 -17.86 16.31
CA GLU A 117 -2.24 -19.01 15.57
C GLU A 117 -2.58 -18.64 14.12
N SER A 118 -3.37 -17.59 13.92
CA SER A 118 -3.68 -17.08 12.57
C SER A 118 -2.42 -16.66 11.80
N ARG A 119 -1.45 -16.03 12.47
CA ARG A 119 -0.17 -15.68 11.84
C ARG A 119 0.57 -16.93 11.36
N ALA A 120 0.70 -17.95 12.20
CA ALA A 120 1.41 -19.18 11.85
C ALA A 120 0.78 -19.88 10.63
N GLU A 121 -0.56 -19.96 10.56
CA GLU A 121 -1.26 -20.50 9.40
C GLU A 121 -1.03 -19.65 8.12
N LEU A 122 -1.04 -18.32 8.24
CA LEU A 122 -0.77 -17.42 7.11
C LEU A 122 0.67 -17.56 6.61
N GLU A 123 1.64 -17.78 7.49
CA GLU A 123 3.04 -18.05 7.11
C GLU A 123 3.17 -19.37 6.33
N GLU A 124 2.42 -20.41 6.70
CA GLU A 124 2.37 -21.64 5.93
C GLU A 124 1.84 -21.42 4.51
N PHE A 125 0.80 -20.58 4.36
CA PHE A 125 0.32 -20.21 3.03
C PHE A 125 1.35 -19.39 2.25
N VAL A 126 2.05 -18.45 2.87
CA VAL A 126 3.14 -17.70 2.23
C VAL A 126 4.24 -18.65 1.75
N ALA A 127 4.61 -19.63 2.55
CA ALA A 127 5.62 -20.64 2.15
C ALA A 127 5.16 -21.50 0.96
N GLY A 128 3.85 -21.69 0.79
CA GLY A 128 3.25 -22.42 -0.34
C GLY A 128 3.09 -21.59 -1.62
N LEU A 129 3.19 -20.26 -1.54
CA LEU A 129 3.19 -19.40 -2.71
C LEU A 129 4.51 -19.56 -3.47
N GLY A 130 4.42 -19.59 -4.81
CA GLY A 130 5.61 -19.75 -5.65
C GLY A 130 6.64 -18.62 -5.44
N PRO A 131 7.82 -18.77 -6.02
CA PRO A 131 8.88 -17.77 -5.90
C PRO A 131 8.38 -16.42 -6.42
N ALA A 132 8.48 -15.39 -5.58
CA ALA A 132 8.22 -14.03 -6.02
C ALA A 132 9.35 -13.57 -6.94
N ASP A 133 9.00 -13.12 -8.14
CA ASP A 133 9.96 -12.56 -9.11
C ASP A 133 10.52 -11.19 -8.68
N THR A 134 10.15 -10.71 -7.50
CA THR A 134 10.53 -9.41 -6.98
C THR A 134 11.64 -9.51 -5.94
N SER A 135 12.72 -8.83 -6.20
CA SER A 135 13.68 -8.43 -5.18
C SER A 135 12.96 -7.51 -4.19
N GLY A 136 12.65 -8.03 -3.01
CA GLY A 136 11.84 -7.44 -1.96
C GLY A 136 11.76 -5.92 -1.94
N GLY A 137 10.57 -5.41 -2.24
CA GLY A 137 10.22 -4.01 -2.04
C GLY A 137 9.85 -3.74 -0.58
N THR A 138 9.45 -2.50 -0.31
CA THR A 138 8.96 -2.10 1.02
C THR A 138 7.46 -1.86 0.94
N LEU A 139 6.72 -2.40 1.89
CA LEU A 139 5.29 -2.12 2.03
C LEU A 139 5.08 -0.67 2.52
N GLY A 140 4.18 0.04 1.86
CA GLY A 140 3.79 1.38 2.25
C GLY A 140 2.57 1.42 3.17
N ILE A 141 2.20 2.60 3.62
CA ILE A 141 1.03 2.81 4.50
C ILE A 141 -0.27 2.30 3.84
N SER A 142 -0.40 2.48 2.52
CA SER A 142 -1.55 1.98 1.75
C SER A 142 -1.68 0.46 1.82
N ASP A 143 -0.56 -0.26 1.74
CA ASP A 143 -0.53 -1.72 1.80
C ASP A 143 -0.94 -2.23 3.18
N HIS A 144 -0.52 -1.57 4.24
CA HIS A 144 -0.93 -1.88 5.60
C HIS A 144 -2.42 -1.60 5.84
N ARG A 145 -2.99 -0.53 5.25
CA ARG A 145 -4.44 -0.25 5.30
C ARG A 145 -5.24 -1.30 4.55
N GLU A 146 -4.79 -1.70 3.38
CA GLU A 146 -5.41 -2.77 2.60
C GLU A 146 -5.41 -4.09 3.39
N SER A 147 -4.31 -4.41 4.06
CA SER A 147 -4.20 -5.57 4.94
C SER A 147 -5.17 -5.50 6.12
N LEU A 148 -5.29 -4.34 6.78
CA LEU A 148 -6.26 -4.15 7.87
C LEU A 148 -7.70 -4.36 7.38
N SER A 149 -8.04 -3.83 6.20
CA SER A 149 -9.36 -4.02 5.60
C SER A 149 -9.64 -5.50 5.32
N CYS A 150 -8.64 -6.24 4.82
CA CYS A 150 -8.76 -7.68 4.60
C CYS A 150 -8.98 -8.44 5.92
N VAL A 151 -8.17 -8.18 6.94
CA VAL A 151 -8.32 -8.78 8.29
C VAL A 151 -9.69 -8.49 8.86
N ALA A 152 -10.20 -7.27 8.76
CA ALA A 152 -11.52 -6.88 9.23
C ALA A 152 -12.66 -7.64 8.50
N ARG A 153 -12.54 -7.82 7.18
CA ARG A 153 -13.52 -8.58 6.39
C ARG A 153 -13.51 -10.05 6.76
N LEU A 154 -12.32 -10.65 6.93
CA LEU A 154 -12.17 -12.04 7.34
C LEU A 154 -12.76 -12.28 8.74
N ALA A 155 -12.46 -11.41 9.70
CA ALA A 155 -13.04 -11.44 11.05
C ALA A 155 -14.56 -11.32 11.03
N GLY A 156 -15.12 -10.51 10.12
CA GLY A 156 -16.55 -10.35 9.94
C GLY A 156 -17.26 -11.59 9.40
N ARG A 157 -16.57 -12.42 8.62
CA ARG A 157 -17.15 -13.67 8.07
C ARG A 157 -17.29 -14.79 9.10
N ARG A 158 -16.46 -14.79 10.14
CA ARG A 158 -16.51 -15.77 11.21
C ARG A 158 -17.78 -15.64 12.07
N GLN A 159 -18.35 -14.44 12.16
CA GLN A 159 -19.52 -14.15 13.01
C GLN A 159 -20.87 -14.44 12.32
N ARG A 160 -20.86 -15.00 11.13
CA ARG A 160 -22.05 -15.41 10.39
C ARG A 160 -22.11 -16.92 10.30
#